data_780cbc882e1adb392e28485e51943dca
#
_entry.id   780cbc882e1adb392e28485e51943dca
#
_cell.length_a   1.000
_cell.length_b   1.000
_cell.length_c   1.000
_cell.angle_alpha   90.00
_cell.angle_beta   90.00
_cell.angle_gamma   90.00
#
_symmetry.space_group_name_H-M   'P 1'
#
loop_
_entity.id
_entity.type
_entity.pdbx_description
1 polymer ?
#
loop_
_entity_poly.entity_id
_entity_poly.type
_entity_poly.pdbx_seq_one_letter_code
_entity_poly.pdbx_strand_id
1 'polypeptide(L)'
;MNKTRILTSINWFALALIMIISSACEQTAGKQGADNKPLSSAKVIQKVSIGIQVSPAMALVMIAKDKGFFLEEGLDVELQEFTAGKFALQAFLSGAIDFAVSGEVPVVLAALQGNQIRVVTQVVERTNNEVRVVAHREKDLLQADKYFKKKKRKLATSFGGGPEFFTYTFLKHFNIDQKQIEILSQKPEDMPAALATGSVDAIAIFDPFAYIAENRLGSSGITFSEPTLYSELYVLNANPSQIENKPQIIEAMIRALDKAGHFIDQDPESSKLIVQKYTRLDRSVIDGIWNNFVFRPSLTQTLIDYWYAQATWAKETGKITSDTIIPDFQKMLEPKFLEKINPTAVKLNEIKKQ
;
A
#
# COMPACT_ATOMS: atom_id res chain seq x y z
N MET A 1 -36.46 11.10 -52.56
CA MET A 1 -36.44 10.54 -53.92
C MET A 1 -35.38 9.45 -53.93
N ASN A 2 -35.84 8.24 -54.39
CA ASN A 2 -35.16 7.02 -54.80
C ASN A 2 -34.23 6.33 -53.77
N LYS A 3 -34.65 5.23 -53.12
CA LYS A 3 -34.97 3.85 -53.57
C LYS A 3 -33.91 3.26 -54.53
N THR A 4 -33.18 2.23 -54.07
CA THR A 4 -33.23 0.92 -54.74
C THR A 4 -32.67 -0.21 -53.82
N ARG A 5 -33.47 -1.25 -53.64
CA ARG A 5 -33.21 -2.60 -53.12
C ARG A 5 -32.59 -3.45 -54.25
N ILE A 6 -31.89 -4.53 -53.88
CA ILE A 6 -31.88 -5.89 -54.55
C ILE A 6 -31.07 -6.78 -53.60
N LEU A 7 -31.55 -7.72 -52.98
CA LEU A 7 -32.14 -9.06 -52.91
C LEU A 7 -31.40 -10.19 -53.69
N THR A 8 -31.21 -11.28 -52.97
CA THR A 8 -31.12 -12.73 -53.29
C THR A 8 -29.79 -13.22 -53.88
N SER A 9 -29.26 -14.36 -53.40
CA SER A 9 -29.80 -15.72 -53.58
C SER A 9 -29.11 -16.77 -52.68
N ILE A 10 -29.94 -17.71 -52.27
CA ILE A 10 -29.72 -19.00 -51.61
C ILE A 10 -29.09 -19.98 -52.61
N ASN A 11 -28.15 -20.84 -52.16
CA ASN A 11 -28.01 -22.15 -52.78
C ASN A 11 -27.66 -23.24 -51.76
N TRP A 12 -28.54 -24.21 -51.76
CA TRP A 12 -28.52 -25.51 -51.09
C TRP A 12 -27.90 -26.58 -51.98
N PHE A 13 -27.61 -27.75 -51.43
CA PHE A 13 -27.19 -29.08 -51.92
C PHE A 13 -25.70 -29.37 -51.70
N ALA A 14 -25.26 -30.49 -51.14
CA ALA A 14 -25.82 -31.83 -51.14
C ALA A 14 -25.22 -32.69 -49.99
N LEU A 15 -26.07 -33.60 -49.49
CA LEU A 15 -25.69 -34.79 -48.73
C LEU A 15 -24.93 -35.79 -49.62
N ALA A 16 -23.92 -36.47 -49.04
CA ALA A 16 -23.53 -37.81 -49.49
C ALA A 16 -23.07 -38.67 -48.31
N LEU A 17 -23.82 -39.68 -48.06
CA LEU A 17 -23.70 -40.83 -47.21
C LEU A 17 -22.74 -41.85 -47.79
N ILE A 18 -21.77 -42.42 -47.07
CA ILE A 18 -21.22 -43.76 -47.33
C ILE A 18 -20.88 -44.46 -46.01
N MET A 19 -21.38 -45.71 -45.95
CA MET A 19 -21.31 -46.68 -44.85
C MET A 19 -19.99 -47.48 -44.82
N ILE A 20 -19.64 -47.88 -43.60
CA ILE A 20 -19.19 -49.18 -43.10
C ILE A 20 -18.10 -49.95 -43.83
N ILE A 21 -16.97 -50.20 -43.14
CA ILE A 21 -16.35 -51.53 -43.14
C ILE A 21 -15.84 -51.81 -41.69
N SER A 22 -16.44 -52.81 -41.07
CA SER A 22 -16.00 -53.54 -39.88
C SER A 22 -14.92 -54.56 -40.31
N SER A 23 -13.79 -54.58 -39.61
CA SER A 23 -12.95 -55.80 -39.56
C SER A 23 -12.36 -55.93 -38.16
N ALA A 24 -12.76 -57.00 -37.55
CA ALA A 24 -12.21 -57.51 -36.31
C ALA A 24 -10.77 -58.10 -36.59
N CYS A 25 -9.84 -57.85 -35.70
CA CYS A 25 -8.73 -58.78 -35.48
C CYS A 25 -8.25 -58.70 -34.03
N GLU A 26 -7.99 -59.79 -33.52
CA GLU A 26 -7.80 -60.44 -32.28
C GLU A 26 -6.67 -59.93 -31.38
N GLN A 27 -6.86 -60.13 -30.12
CA GLN A 27 -6.04 -60.04 -28.92
C GLN A 27 -4.55 -60.28 -29.04
N THR A 28 -3.75 -59.34 -28.43
CA THR A 28 -2.57 -59.73 -27.66
C THR A 28 -2.52 -58.90 -26.39
N ALA A 29 -2.60 -59.61 -25.25
CA ALA A 29 -2.49 -59.05 -23.94
C ALA A 29 -1.08 -58.62 -23.63
N GLY A 30 -0.84 -57.32 -23.63
CA GLY A 30 0.37 -56.69 -23.09
C GLY A 30 0.01 -55.90 -21.85
N LYS A 31 0.32 -56.39 -20.65
CA LYS A 31 0.30 -55.59 -19.42
C LYS A 31 1.29 -54.43 -19.54
N GLN A 32 0.82 -53.25 -19.89
CA GLN A 32 1.52 -51.99 -19.62
C GLN A 32 0.86 -51.37 -18.39
N GLY A 33 1.64 -51.29 -17.31
CA GLY A 33 1.28 -50.55 -16.12
C GLY A 33 1.00 -49.09 -16.52
N ALA A 34 -0.24 -48.67 -16.36
CA ALA A 34 -0.58 -47.30 -16.43
C ALA A 34 -0.02 -46.59 -15.18
N ASP A 35 1.13 -45.95 -15.34
CA ASP A 35 1.56 -44.92 -14.41
C ASP A 35 0.53 -43.78 -14.48
N ASN A 36 -0.50 -43.91 -13.65
CA ASN A 36 -1.39 -42.79 -13.33
C ASN A 36 -0.63 -41.78 -12.48
N LYS A 37 0.28 -41.01 -13.13
CA LYS A 37 0.74 -39.75 -12.56
C LYS A 37 -0.48 -38.86 -12.51
N PRO A 38 -0.91 -38.41 -11.33
CA PRO A 38 -2.07 -37.50 -11.26
C PRO A 38 -1.70 -36.27 -12.10
N LEU A 39 -2.54 -35.95 -13.08
CA LEU A 39 -2.47 -34.65 -13.75
C LEU A 39 -2.50 -33.62 -12.62
N SER A 40 -1.41 -32.89 -12.47
CA SER A 40 -1.36 -31.69 -11.65
C SER A 40 -2.53 -30.82 -12.09
N SER A 41 -3.55 -30.69 -11.22
CA SER A 41 -4.69 -29.82 -11.50
C SER A 41 -4.12 -28.44 -11.82
N ALA A 42 -4.32 -27.95 -13.04
CA ALA A 42 -3.88 -26.63 -13.43
C ALA A 42 -4.42 -25.65 -12.39
N LYS A 43 -3.51 -24.96 -11.69
CA LYS A 43 -3.87 -23.98 -10.65
C LYS A 43 -4.72 -22.90 -11.31
N VAL A 44 -5.96 -22.74 -10.91
CA VAL A 44 -6.84 -21.71 -11.46
C VAL A 44 -6.24 -20.36 -11.08
N ILE A 45 -5.83 -19.59 -12.09
CA ILE A 45 -5.28 -18.25 -11.89
C ILE A 45 -6.43 -17.28 -11.64
N GLN A 46 -6.39 -16.58 -10.51
CA GLN A 46 -7.36 -15.56 -10.13
C GLN A 46 -6.80 -14.18 -10.51
N LYS A 47 -7.57 -13.40 -11.27
CA LYS A 47 -7.23 -12.00 -11.54
C LYS A 47 -7.64 -11.14 -10.35
N VAL A 48 -6.74 -10.29 -9.90
CA VAL A 48 -6.97 -9.34 -8.80
C VAL A 48 -6.27 -8.02 -9.09
N SER A 49 -6.88 -6.91 -8.68
CA SER A 49 -6.30 -5.57 -8.79
C SER A 49 -5.87 -5.06 -7.41
N ILE A 50 -4.67 -4.47 -7.34
CA ILE A 50 -4.12 -3.88 -6.12
C ILE A 50 -3.72 -2.44 -6.38
N GLY A 51 -4.31 -1.48 -5.64
CA GLY A 51 -3.87 -0.10 -5.65
C GLY A 51 -2.69 0.11 -4.71
N ILE A 52 -1.65 0.77 -5.21
CA ILE A 52 -0.45 1.14 -4.45
C ILE A 52 -0.07 2.61 -4.70
N GLN A 53 0.55 3.25 -3.72
CA GLN A 53 1.25 4.50 -4.00
C GLN A 53 2.60 4.22 -4.69
N VAL A 54 3.04 5.13 -5.56
CA VAL A 54 4.35 5.02 -6.23
C VAL A 54 5.45 5.49 -5.26
N SER A 55 5.88 4.60 -4.38
CA SER A 55 6.87 4.87 -3.33
C SER A 55 7.68 3.61 -3.02
N PRO A 56 8.95 3.70 -2.63
CA PRO A 56 9.74 2.57 -2.15
C PRO A 56 9.11 1.80 -0.99
N ALA A 57 8.23 2.42 -0.18
CA ALA A 57 7.45 1.72 0.85
C ALA A 57 6.64 0.52 0.30
N MET A 58 6.32 0.52 -1.00
CA MET A 58 5.58 -0.56 -1.66
C MET A 58 6.48 -1.66 -2.22
N ALA A 59 7.75 -1.74 -1.81
CA ALA A 59 8.72 -2.69 -2.35
C ALA A 59 8.24 -4.15 -2.33
N LEU A 60 7.60 -4.60 -1.23
CA LEU A 60 7.07 -5.98 -1.16
C LEU A 60 6.11 -6.29 -2.31
N VAL A 61 5.19 -5.39 -2.61
CA VAL A 61 4.16 -5.60 -3.65
C VAL A 61 4.81 -5.56 -5.05
N MET A 62 5.70 -4.58 -5.28
CA MET A 62 6.41 -4.43 -6.54
C MET A 62 7.27 -5.65 -6.85
N ILE A 63 8.03 -6.13 -5.86
CA ILE A 63 8.91 -7.31 -5.99
C ILE A 63 8.10 -8.57 -6.17
N ALA A 64 7.00 -8.76 -5.40
CA ALA A 64 6.13 -9.91 -5.58
C ALA A 64 5.55 -9.99 -6.99
N LYS A 65 5.22 -8.83 -7.60
CA LYS A 65 4.76 -8.76 -9.00
C LYS A 65 5.89 -9.03 -9.99
N ASP A 66 7.03 -8.36 -9.85
CA ASP A 66 8.15 -8.45 -10.80
C ASP A 66 8.78 -9.83 -10.85
N LYS A 67 8.93 -10.47 -9.67
CA LYS A 67 9.51 -11.83 -9.51
C LYS A 67 8.52 -12.94 -9.83
N GLY A 68 7.25 -12.61 -10.10
CA GLY A 68 6.22 -13.60 -10.38
C GLY A 68 5.69 -14.34 -9.15
N PHE A 69 6.00 -13.93 -7.92
CA PHE A 69 5.55 -14.61 -6.71
C PHE A 69 4.03 -14.66 -6.59
N PHE A 70 3.32 -13.64 -7.06
CA PHE A 70 1.87 -13.69 -7.15
C PHE A 70 1.38 -14.80 -8.09
N LEU A 71 1.99 -14.93 -9.28
CA LEU A 71 1.64 -15.98 -10.24
C LEU A 71 1.92 -17.39 -9.70
N GLU A 72 3.03 -17.57 -9.00
CA GLU A 72 3.36 -18.83 -8.31
C GLU A 72 2.27 -19.22 -7.31
N GLU A 73 1.66 -18.22 -6.65
CA GLU A 73 0.56 -18.41 -5.71
C GLU A 73 -0.82 -18.51 -6.40
N GLY A 74 -0.88 -18.38 -7.74
CA GLY A 74 -2.11 -18.48 -8.54
C GLY A 74 -2.86 -17.15 -8.66
N LEU A 75 -2.19 -16.02 -8.49
CA LEU A 75 -2.76 -14.70 -8.63
C LEU A 75 -2.15 -13.96 -9.84
N ASP A 76 -2.98 -13.55 -10.78
CA ASP A 76 -2.61 -12.57 -11.81
C ASP A 76 -2.97 -11.18 -11.28
N VAL A 77 -1.96 -10.51 -10.72
CA VAL A 77 -2.13 -9.20 -10.05
C VAL A 77 -1.93 -8.07 -11.04
N GLU A 78 -2.91 -7.19 -11.17
CA GLU A 78 -2.79 -5.89 -11.81
C GLU A 78 -2.48 -4.82 -10.75
N LEU A 79 -1.36 -4.11 -10.90
CA LEU A 79 -1.02 -2.99 -10.03
C LEU A 79 -1.58 -1.69 -10.61
N GLN A 80 -2.38 -0.98 -9.80
CA GLN A 80 -2.84 0.37 -10.11
C GLN A 80 -2.07 1.40 -9.29
N GLU A 81 -1.43 2.33 -9.97
CA GLU A 81 -0.53 3.32 -9.41
C GLU A 81 -1.28 4.59 -8.99
N PHE A 82 -1.01 5.07 -7.77
CA PHE A 82 -1.56 6.31 -7.22
C PHE A 82 -0.43 7.17 -6.64
N THR A 83 -0.64 8.49 -6.59
CA THR A 83 0.35 9.42 -6.01
C THR A 83 0.40 9.37 -4.48
N ALA A 84 -0.65 8.86 -3.82
CA ALA A 84 -0.67 8.62 -2.38
C ALA A 84 -1.62 7.46 -2.03
N GLY A 85 -1.31 6.72 -0.96
CA GLY A 85 -2.08 5.57 -0.51
C GLY A 85 -3.54 5.87 -0.17
N LYS A 86 -3.86 7.09 0.26
CA LYS A 86 -5.24 7.52 0.49
C LYS A 86 -6.11 7.47 -0.78
N PHE A 87 -5.55 7.70 -1.96
CA PHE A 87 -6.28 7.60 -3.22
C PHE A 87 -6.50 6.15 -3.64
N ALA A 88 -5.51 5.27 -3.37
CA ALA A 88 -5.69 3.83 -3.53
C ALA A 88 -6.81 3.31 -2.61
N LEU A 89 -6.86 3.77 -1.35
CA LEU A 89 -7.93 3.41 -0.42
C LEU A 89 -9.30 3.91 -0.92
N GLN A 90 -9.41 5.11 -1.46
CA GLN A 90 -10.65 5.62 -2.04
C GLN A 90 -11.13 4.77 -3.22
N ALA A 91 -10.22 4.37 -4.13
CA ALA A 91 -10.54 3.48 -5.23
C ALA A 91 -11.02 2.10 -4.74
N PHE A 92 -10.40 1.56 -3.69
CA PHE A 92 -10.82 0.33 -3.03
C PHE A 92 -12.21 0.47 -2.41
N LEU A 93 -12.47 1.52 -1.64
CA LEU A 93 -13.77 1.75 -0.98
C LEU A 93 -14.90 1.96 -1.97
N SER A 94 -14.62 2.51 -3.15
CA SER A 94 -15.60 2.63 -4.25
C SER A 94 -15.83 1.33 -5.02
N GLY A 95 -15.04 0.28 -4.76
CA GLY A 95 -15.10 -1.00 -5.48
C GLY A 95 -14.43 -0.97 -6.85
N ALA A 96 -13.65 0.07 -7.18
CA ALA A 96 -12.93 0.17 -8.44
C ALA A 96 -11.72 -0.78 -8.53
N ILE A 97 -11.18 -1.20 -7.38
CA ILE A 97 -10.10 -2.16 -7.24
C ILE A 97 -10.40 -3.16 -6.12
N ASP A 98 -9.79 -4.34 -6.19
CA ASP A 98 -10.05 -5.41 -5.23
C ASP A 98 -9.37 -5.20 -3.87
N PHE A 99 -8.14 -4.68 -3.87
CA PHE A 99 -7.30 -4.46 -2.69
C PHE A 99 -6.59 -3.12 -2.78
N ALA A 100 -6.24 -2.55 -1.65
CA ALA A 100 -5.39 -1.36 -1.61
C ALA A 100 -4.32 -1.49 -0.54
N VAL A 101 -3.11 -1.02 -0.84
CA VAL A 101 -2.12 -0.72 0.19
C VAL A 101 -2.17 0.79 0.46
N SER A 102 -2.37 1.15 1.71
CA SER A 102 -2.46 2.54 2.15
C SER A 102 -1.79 2.73 3.50
N GLY A 103 -1.46 3.98 3.83
CA GLY A 103 -1.08 4.33 5.19
C GLY A 103 -2.21 4.07 6.18
N GLU A 104 -1.90 3.91 7.45
CA GLU A 104 -2.87 3.56 8.50
C GLU A 104 -3.81 4.73 8.85
N VAL A 105 -3.37 6.00 8.72
CA VAL A 105 -4.21 7.18 8.99
C VAL A 105 -5.45 7.26 8.09
N PRO A 106 -5.34 7.12 6.75
CA PRO A 106 -6.52 7.07 5.89
C PRO A 106 -7.49 5.94 6.27
N VAL A 107 -6.98 4.79 6.71
CA VAL A 107 -7.80 3.62 7.10
C VAL A 107 -8.62 3.96 8.34
N VAL A 108 -8.00 4.52 9.36
CA VAL A 108 -8.74 4.89 10.60
C VAL A 108 -9.77 5.98 10.33
N LEU A 109 -9.43 7.00 9.52
CA LEU A 109 -10.39 8.04 9.16
C LEU A 109 -11.60 7.49 8.40
N ALA A 110 -11.36 6.54 7.48
CA ALA A 110 -12.45 5.87 6.76
C ALA A 110 -13.30 4.98 7.69
N ALA A 111 -12.68 4.27 8.65
CA ALA A 111 -13.39 3.46 9.64
C ALA A 111 -14.26 4.32 10.57
N LEU A 112 -13.76 5.48 10.99
CA LEU A 112 -14.50 6.45 11.80
C LEU A 112 -15.70 7.07 11.04
N GLN A 113 -15.70 7.01 9.70
CA GLN A 113 -16.81 7.37 8.84
C GLN A 113 -17.78 6.20 8.57
N GLY A 114 -17.56 5.03 9.20
CA GLY A 114 -18.43 3.86 9.10
C GLY A 114 -18.08 2.88 7.97
N ASN A 115 -16.96 3.12 7.25
CA ASN A 115 -16.54 2.18 6.20
C ASN A 115 -16.08 0.85 6.81
N GLN A 116 -16.50 -0.26 6.18
CA GLN A 116 -16.14 -1.59 6.61
C GLN A 116 -14.84 -2.03 5.92
N ILE A 117 -13.74 -2.03 6.67
CA ILE A 117 -12.39 -2.36 6.19
C ILE A 117 -11.84 -3.49 7.06
N ARG A 118 -11.11 -4.41 6.44
CA ARG A 118 -10.28 -5.40 7.11
C ARG A 118 -8.84 -5.21 6.71
N VAL A 119 -7.94 -5.30 7.67
CA VAL A 119 -6.50 -5.26 7.44
C VAL A 119 -5.93 -6.65 7.64
N VAL A 120 -5.31 -7.18 6.59
CA VAL A 120 -4.82 -8.56 6.57
C VAL A 120 -3.34 -8.67 6.89
N THR A 121 -2.57 -7.63 6.60
CA THR A 121 -1.15 -7.50 6.99
C THR A 121 -0.65 -6.06 6.80
N GLN A 122 0.38 -5.68 7.52
CA GLN A 122 1.26 -4.58 7.14
C GLN A 122 2.20 -5.07 6.02
N VAL A 123 2.60 -4.21 5.11
CA VAL A 123 3.64 -4.48 4.10
C VAL A 123 4.97 -3.82 4.45
N VAL A 124 4.95 -2.92 5.43
CA VAL A 124 6.13 -2.36 6.09
C VAL A 124 5.91 -2.56 7.59
N GLU A 125 6.79 -3.30 8.24
CA GLU A 125 6.67 -3.57 9.68
C GLU A 125 6.87 -2.30 10.49
N ARG A 126 7.82 -1.47 10.07
CA ARG A 126 8.08 -0.15 10.65
C ARG A 126 8.83 0.72 9.66
N THR A 127 8.69 2.03 9.83
CA THR A 127 9.53 3.04 9.18
C THR A 127 10.42 3.73 10.22
N ASN A 128 11.51 4.31 9.76
CA ASN A 128 12.41 5.07 10.61
C ASN A 128 12.65 6.43 9.95
N ASN A 129 12.16 7.50 10.59
CA ASN A 129 12.33 8.86 10.09
C ASN A 129 11.81 9.11 8.66
N GLU A 130 10.85 8.32 8.22
CA GLU A 130 10.26 8.46 6.89
C GLU A 130 9.48 9.78 6.77
N VAL A 131 8.70 10.14 7.79
CA VAL A 131 7.97 11.42 7.86
C VAL A 131 8.76 12.39 8.72
N ARG A 132 9.10 13.55 8.16
CA ARG A 132 9.88 14.57 8.86
C ARG A 132 9.59 15.97 8.33
N VAL A 133 10.06 16.98 9.06
CA VAL A 133 9.93 18.37 8.64
C VAL A 133 11.24 18.81 7.97
N VAL A 134 11.14 19.26 6.72
CA VAL A 134 12.23 19.90 5.98
C VAL A 134 11.91 21.38 5.82
N ALA A 135 12.90 22.26 6.11
CA ALA A 135 12.70 23.70 6.12
C ALA A 135 13.91 24.44 5.58
N HIS A 136 13.75 25.71 5.25
CA HIS A 136 14.88 26.61 4.99
C HIS A 136 15.68 26.83 6.26
N ARG A 137 17.01 26.68 6.19
CA ARG A 137 17.91 26.97 7.30
C ARG A 137 17.96 28.46 7.57
N GLU A 138 17.78 28.84 8.82
CA GLU A 138 18.01 30.21 9.31
C GLU A 138 19.10 30.18 10.38
N LYS A 139 19.98 31.20 10.37
CA LYS A 139 21.05 31.32 11.36
C LYS A 139 20.43 31.34 12.76
N ASP A 140 21.03 30.58 13.67
CA ASP A 140 20.66 30.49 15.09
C ASP A 140 19.28 29.87 15.38
N LEU A 141 18.57 29.39 14.35
CA LEU A 141 17.26 28.72 14.47
C LEU A 141 17.34 27.22 14.11
N LEU A 142 18.24 26.50 14.80
CA LEU A 142 18.55 25.10 14.50
C LEU A 142 17.69 24.10 15.28
N GLN A 143 16.81 24.57 16.17
CA GLN A 143 15.87 23.76 16.95
C GLN A 143 14.44 24.05 16.48
N ALA A 144 13.60 23.01 16.42
CA ALA A 144 12.25 23.12 15.90
C ALA A 144 11.42 24.18 16.62
N ASP A 145 11.44 24.19 17.97
CA ASP A 145 10.71 25.16 18.77
C ASP A 145 11.20 26.60 18.50
N LYS A 146 12.49 26.84 18.44
CA LYS A 146 13.05 28.18 18.11
C LYS A 146 12.68 28.61 16.70
N TYR A 147 12.72 27.67 15.72
CA TYR A 147 12.41 27.95 14.34
C TYR A 147 10.96 28.40 14.18
N PHE A 148 10.02 27.62 14.70
CA PHE A 148 8.60 27.85 14.50
C PHE A 148 8.02 28.94 15.41
N LYS A 149 8.61 29.20 16.58
CA LYS A 149 8.13 30.25 17.50
C LYS A 149 8.66 31.65 17.15
N LYS A 150 9.70 31.77 16.30
CA LYS A 150 10.32 33.06 15.99
C LYS A 150 9.42 34.00 15.21
N LYS A 151 8.68 33.48 14.23
CA LYS A 151 7.72 34.22 13.39
C LYS A 151 6.66 33.26 12.86
N LYS A 152 5.55 33.80 12.36
CA LYS A 152 4.54 33.01 11.66
C LYS A 152 5.17 32.33 10.43
N ARG A 153 4.94 31.02 10.27
CA ARG A 153 5.50 30.19 9.21
C ARG A 153 4.41 29.54 8.38
N LYS A 154 4.67 29.32 7.10
CA LYS A 154 3.89 28.48 6.21
C LYS A 154 4.47 27.06 6.22
N LEU A 155 3.70 26.10 6.71
CA LEU A 155 4.07 24.68 6.73
C LEU A 155 3.11 23.91 5.83
N ALA A 156 3.62 23.33 4.73
CA ALA A 156 2.81 22.48 3.89
C ALA A 156 2.86 21.01 4.35
N THR A 157 1.72 20.34 4.28
CA THR A 157 1.60 18.89 4.56
C THR A 157 0.46 18.27 3.74
N SER A 158 0.38 16.94 3.68
CA SER A 158 -0.68 16.23 2.96
C SER A 158 -1.82 15.85 3.89
N PHE A 159 -2.95 16.55 3.80
CA PHE A 159 -4.12 16.31 4.64
C PHE A 159 -4.76 14.93 4.40
N GLY A 160 -5.29 14.34 5.45
CA GLY A 160 -5.95 13.02 5.43
C GLY A 160 -4.98 11.84 5.35
N GLY A 161 -3.70 12.03 5.73
CA GLY A 161 -2.68 10.99 5.76
C GLY A 161 -1.72 11.14 6.94
N GLY A 162 -0.74 10.24 7.02
CA GLY A 162 0.29 10.24 8.06
C GLY A 162 1.01 11.57 8.27
N PRO A 163 1.39 12.31 7.21
CA PRO A 163 2.03 13.62 7.37
C PRO A 163 1.20 14.66 8.14
N GLU A 164 -0.12 14.64 8.02
CA GLU A 164 -0.96 15.55 8.81
C GLU A 164 -0.99 15.16 10.28
N PHE A 165 -1.14 13.87 10.58
CA PHE A 165 -1.06 13.37 11.95
C PHE A 165 0.32 13.63 12.57
N PHE A 166 1.39 13.37 11.82
CA PHE A 166 2.76 13.72 12.25
C PHE A 166 2.90 15.22 12.53
N THR A 167 2.40 16.08 11.63
CA THR A 167 2.47 17.54 11.84
C THR A 167 1.82 17.95 13.17
N TYR A 168 0.64 17.42 13.46
CA TYR A 168 -0.03 17.67 14.72
C TYR A 168 0.78 17.20 15.92
N THR A 169 1.29 15.97 15.91
CA THR A 169 2.09 15.40 17.00
C THR A 169 3.41 16.15 17.19
N PHE A 170 4.05 16.55 16.07
CA PHE A 170 5.28 17.35 16.06
C PHE A 170 5.07 18.72 16.71
N LEU A 171 4.05 19.45 16.31
CA LEU A 171 3.75 20.77 16.90
C LEU A 171 3.42 20.67 18.40
N LYS A 172 2.67 19.63 18.78
CA LYS A 172 2.34 19.36 20.20
C LYS A 172 3.58 19.02 21.03
N HIS A 173 4.46 18.15 20.49
CA HIS A 173 5.71 17.74 21.15
C HIS A 173 6.64 18.92 21.45
N PHE A 174 6.80 19.82 20.49
CA PHE A 174 7.67 21.02 20.64
C PHE A 174 6.93 22.21 21.26
N ASN A 175 5.70 22.04 21.75
CA ASN A 175 4.87 23.09 22.32
C ASN A 175 4.76 24.31 21.40
N ILE A 176 4.55 24.08 20.11
CA ILE A 176 4.35 25.10 19.08
C ILE A 176 2.86 25.35 18.91
N ASP A 177 2.41 26.59 19.18
CA ASP A 177 1.00 26.97 19.00
C ASP A 177 0.64 26.93 17.50
N GLN A 178 -0.38 26.12 17.15
CA GLN A 178 -0.86 26.00 15.78
C GLN A 178 -1.32 27.36 15.19
N LYS A 179 -1.76 28.31 16.02
CA LYS A 179 -2.13 29.66 15.56
C LYS A 179 -0.94 30.45 15.01
N GLN A 180 0.29 30.07 15.36
CA GLN A 180 1.51 30.65 14.83
C GLN A 180 1.93 30.05 13.49
N ILE A 181 1.30 28.97 13.06
CA ILE A 181 1.64 28.24 11.83
C ILE A 181 0.47 28.33 10.87
N GLU A 182 0.74 28.74 9.63
CA GLU A 182 -0.19 28.61 8.53
C GLU A 182 0.01 27.22 7.88
N ILE A 183 -0.83 26.26 8.28
CA ILE A 183 -0.75 24.90 7.75
C ILE A 183 -1.50 24.84 6.42
N LEU A 184 -0.79 24.43 5.36
CA LEU A 184 -1.29 24.38 3.99
C LEU A 184 -1.38 22.94 3.51
N SER A 185 -2.54 22.58 2.91
CA SER A 185 -2.68 21.29 2.24
C SER A 185 -2.08 21.35 0.85
N GLN A 186 -1.12 20.50 0.56
CA GLN A 186 -0.50 20.35 -0.77
C GLN A 186 -0.41 18.89 -1.17
N LYS A 187 -0.27 18.66 -2.49
CA LYS A 187 0.06 17.33 -3.00
C LYS A 187 1.52 16.99 -2.67
N PRO A 188 1.84 15.74 -2.29
CA PRO A 188 3.19 15.34 -1.93
C PRO A 188 4.25 15.70 -2.99
N GLU A 189 3.93 15.48 -4.25
CA GLU A 189 4.82 15.72 -5.39
C GLU A 189 5.17 17.20 -5.61
N ASP A 190 4.32 18.12 -5.18
CA ASP A 190 4.51 19.57 -5.36
C ASP A 190 5.35 20.21 -4.23
N MET A 191 5.41 19.57 -3.06
CA MET A 191 6.01 20.15 -1.86
C MET A 191 7.52 20.45 -1.98
N PRO A 192 8.36 19.56 -2.56
CA PRO A 192 9.78 19.86 -2.71
C PRO A 192 10.07 21.10 -3.56
N ALA A 193 9.23 21.35 -4.58
CA ALA A 193 9.34 22.54 -5.41
C ALA A 193 8.85 23.79 -4.68
N ALA A 194 7.71 23.69 -3.98
CA ALA A 194 7.16 24.79 -3.19
C ALA A 194 8.14 25.26 -2.09
N LEU A 195 8.83 24.32 -1.43
CA LEU A 195 9.87 24.63 -0.47
C LEU A 195 11.07 25.28 -1.14
N ALA A 196 11.60 24.71 -2.23
CA ALA A 196 12.77 25.23 -2.91
C ALA A 196 12.59 26.67 -3.45
N THR A 197 11.37 27.03 -3.86
CA THR A 197 11.01 28.38 -4.34
C THR A 197 10.68 29.37 -3.22
N GLY A 198 10.62 28.92 -1.96
CA GLY A 198 10.22 29.75 -0.82
C GLY A 198 8.73 30.09 -0.77
N SER A 199 7.90 29.37 -1.54
CA SER A 199 6.43 29.50 -1.46
C SER A 199 5.89 29.06 -0.10
N VAL A 200 6.60 28.13 0.55
CA VAL A 200 6.43 27.70 1.93
C VAL A 200 7.74 27.74 2.69
N ASP A 201 7.70 27.95 4.01
CA ASP A 201 8.89 27.98 4.86
C ASP A 201 9.37 26.56 5.23
N ALA A 202 8.45 25.62 5.31
CA ALA A 202 8.71 24.24 5.67
C ALA A 202 7.69 23.29 5.03
N ILE A 203 8.06 22.01 4.93
CA ILE A 203 7.16 20.92 4.56
C ILE A 203 7.24 19.82 5.60
N ALA A 204 6.13 19.13 5.87
CA ALA A 204 6.08 17.89 6.65
C ALA A 204 5.53 16.79 5.75
N ILE A 205 6.40 15.85 5.37
CA ILE A 205 6.06 14.87 4.33
C ILE A 205 6.92 13.60 4.47
N PHE A 206 6.44 12.52 3.85
CA PHE A 206 7.10 11.22 3.78
C PHE A 206 8.11 11.11 2.63
N ASP A 207 8.98 10.11 2.70
CA ASP A 207 9.88 9.73 1.61
C ASP A 207 9.11 9.16 0.38
N PRO A 208 9.56 9.47 -0.84
CA PRO A 208 10.83 10.09 -1.19
C PRO A 208 10.84 11.64 -1.16
N PHE A 209 9.71 12.29 -0.95
CA PHE A 209 9.59 13.74 -1.11
C PHE A 209 10.38 14.52 -0.06
N ALA A 210 10.45 14.04 1.17
CA ALA A 210 11.30 14.65 2.20
C ALA A 210 12.77 14.61 1.80
N TYR A 211 13.27 13.45 1.36
CA TYR A 211 14.65 13.30 0.90
C TYR A 211 14.97 14.15 -0.35
N ILE A 212 14.04 14.22 -1.31
CA ILE A 212 14.18 15.08 -2.49
C ILE A 212 14.28 16.55 -2.09
N ALA A 213 13.48 17.00 -1.12
CA ALA A 213 13.53 18.37 -0.63
C ALA A 213 14.85 18.68 0.09
N GLU A 214 15.34 17.77 0.93
CA GLU A 214 16.64 17.86 1.58
C GLU A 214 17.77 18.03 0.57
N ASN A 215 17.80 17.19 -0.46
CA ASN A 215 18.82 17.26 -1.50
C ASN A 215 18.73 18.55 -2.32
N ARG A 216 17.53 19.05 -2.62
CA ARG A 216 17.34 20.31 -3.34
C ARG A 216 17.83 21.53 -2.57
N LEU A 217 17.62 21.55 -1.27
CA LEU A 217 18.08 22.64 -0.41
C LEU A 217 19.57 22.53 -0.07
N GLY A 218 20.12 21.32 0.03
CA GLY A 218 21.49 21.09 0.44
C GLY A 218 21.84 21.83 1.73
N SER A 219 22.89 22.64 1.72
CA SER A 219 23.34 23.41 2.89
C SER A 219 22.37 24.53 3.32
N SER A 220 21.47 24.98 2.43
CA SER A 220 20.43 25.96 2.76
C SER A 220 19.19 25.34 3.44
N GLY A 221 19.16 24.02 3.58
CA GLY A 221 18.11 23.28 4.25
C GLY A 221 18.45 22.94 5.70
N ILE A 222 17.41 22.67 6.48
CA ILE A 222 17.46 22.04 7.80
C ILE A 222 16.33 21.02 7.90
N THR A 223 16.63 19.88 8.50
CA THR A 223 15.63 18.86 8.82
C THR A 223 15.40 18.81 10.31
N PHE A 224 14.13 18.84 10.71
CA PHE A 224 13.70 18.55 12.07
C PHE A 224 13.13 17.13 12.09
N SER A 225 13.94 16.23 12.62
CA SER A 225 13.64 14.80 12.70
C SER A 225 13.35 14.41 14.13
N GLU A 226 12.29 13.68 14.34
CA GLU A 226 11.93 13.09 15.63
C GLU A 226 11.34 11.70 15.41
N PRO A 227 12.21 10.69 15.17
CA PRO A 227 11.77 9.35 14.76
C PRO A 227 10.88 8.64 15.78
N THR A 228 10.92 9.05 17.05
CA THR A 228 10.13 8.45 18.12
C THR A 228 8.67 8.90 18.12
N LEU A 229 8.34 10.00 17.43
CA LEU A 229 6.99 10.53 17.43
C LEU A 229 6.04 9.73 16.54
N TYR A 230 6.53 9.22 15.42
CA TYR A 230 5.68 8.56 14.45
C TYR A 230 6.48 7.69 13.48
N SER A 231 5.97 6.50 13.23
CA SER A 231 6.45 5.57 12.21
C SER A 231 5.26 5.23 11.32
N GLU A 232 5.19 5.80 10.10
CA GLU A 232 4.07 5.54 9.19
C GLU A 232 4.05 4.05 8.81
N LEU A 233 2.89 3.42 8.97
CA LEU A 233 2.68 2.02 8.67
C LEU A 233 1.82 1.88 7.42
N TYR A 234 2.14 0.89 6.59
CA TYR A 234 1.40 0.63 5.37
C TYR A 234 0.72 -0.73 5.45
N VAL A 235 -0.59 -0.74 5.21
CA VAL A 235 -1.44 -1.91 5.42
C VAL A 235 -2.15 -2.34 4.13
N LEU A 236 -2.25 -3.65 3.94
CA LEU A 236 -3.05 -4.26 2.88
C LEU A 236 -4.50 -4.38 3.36
N ASN A 237 -5.38 -3.69 2.66
CA ASN A 237 -6.81 -3.60 2.97
C ASN A 237 -7.61 -4.57 2.10
N ALA A 238 -8.57 -5.25 2.74
CA ALA A 238 -9.57 -6.11 2.13
C ALA A 238 -10.97 -5.74 2.65
N ASN A 239 -12.02 -6.12 1.94
CA ASN A 239 -13.37 -5.98 2.43
C ASN A 239 -13.87 -7.26 3.14
N PRO A 240 -14.89 -7.19 4.01
CA PRO A 240 -15.40 -8.36 4.73
C PRO A 240 -15.79 -9.52 3.82
N SER A 241 -16.38 -9.25 2.66
CA SER A 241 -16.82 -10.29 1.74
C SER A 241 -15.66 -11.07 1.12
N GLN A 242 -14.48 -10.44 0.94
CA GLN A 242 -13.28 -11.14 0.48
C GLN A 242 -12.74 -12.06 1.57
N ILE A 243 -12.77 -11.62 2.84
CA ILE A 243 -12.37 -12.43 3.98
C ILE A 243 -13.21 -13.71 4.08
N GLU A 244 -14.51 -13.59 3.87
CA GLU A 244 -15.46 -14.69 3.99
C GLU A 244 -15.47 -15.62 2.76
N ASN A 245 -15.52 -15.03 1.57
CA ASN A 245 -15.81 -15.77 0.34
C ASN A 245 -14.56 -16.15 -0.46
N LYS A 246 -13.41 -15.49 -0.22
CA LYS A 246 -12.18 -15.69 -0.98
C LYS A 246 -10.93 -15.77 -0.08
N PRO A 247 -10.97 -16.49 1.06
CA PRO A 247 -9.85 -16.55 2.01
C PRO A 247 -8.55 -17.05 1.37
N GLN A 248 -8.63 -17.93 0.37
CA GLN A 248 -7.48 -18.46 -0.36
C GLN A 248 -6.72 -17.38 -1.14
N ILE A 249 -7.40 -16.32 -1.62
CA ILE A 249 -6.74 -15.19 -2.30
C ILE A 249 -5.92 -14.39 -1.28
N ILE A 250 -6.46 -14.16 -0.08
CA ILE A 250 -5.75 -13.47 0.99
C ILE A 250 -4.49 -14.24 1.40
N GLU A 251 -4.62 -15.56 1.62
CA GLU A 251 -3.46 -16.40 1.96
C GLU A 251 -2.40 -16.39 0.85
N ALA A 252 -2.81 -16.55 -0.41
CA ALA A 252 -1.91 -16.52 -1.55
C ALA A 252 -1.17 -15.17 -1.65
N MET A 253 -1.88 -14.07 -1.40
CA MET A 253 -1.29 -12.72 -1.41
C MET A 253 -0.24 -12.56 -0.32
N ILE A 254 -0.54 -12.97 0.92
CA ILE A 254 0.41 -12.88 2.04
C ILE A 254 1.64 -13.75 1.78
N ARG A 255 1.47 -15.01 1.25
CA ARG A 255 2.63 -15.86 0.89
C ARG A 255 3.51 -15.20 -0.18
N ALA A 256 2.93 -14.57 -1.18
CA ALA A 256 3.70 -13.85 -2.20
C ALA A 256 4.48 -12.67 -1.62
N LEU A 257 3.87 -11.92 -0.70
CA LEU A 257 4.53 -10.81 -0.01
C LEU A 257 5.64 -11.31 0.93
N ASP A 258 5.45 -12.44 1.61
CA ASP A 258 6.46 -13.05 2.48
C ASP A 258 7.69 -13.50 1.66
N LYS A 259 7.48 -14.15 0.51
CA LYS A 259 8.57 -14.46 -0.45
C LYS A 259 9.31 -13.20 -0.90
N ALA A 260 8.60 -12.10 -1.15
CA ALA A 260 9.22 -10.83 -1.52
C ALA A 260 10.08 -10.26 -0.38
N GLY A 261 9.64 -10.37 0.87
CA GLY A 261 10.44 -10.00 2.04
C GLY A 261 11.74 -10.79 2.14
N HIS A 262 11.68 -12.11 1.97
CA HIS A 262 12.87 -12.95 1.93
C HIS A 262 13.80 -12.60 0.77
N PHE A 263 13.24 -12.27 -0.42
CA PHE A 263 14.03 -11.84 -1.56
C PHE A 263 14.78 -10.53 -1.28
N ILE A 264 14.13 -9.55 -0.63
CA ILE A 264 14.77 -8.29 -0.24
C ILE A 264 15.99 -8.52 0.64
N ASP A 265 15.90 -9.45 1.60
CA ASP A 265 17.01 -9.77 2.49
C ASP A 265 18.17 -10.45 1.77
N GLN A 266 17.87 -11.35 0.83
CA GLN A 266 18.86 -12.12 0.11
C GLN A 266 19.57 -11.30 -0.97
N ASP A 267 18.82 -10.41 -1.65
CA ASP A 267 19.33 -9.61 -2.76
C ASP A 267 18.75 -8.18 -2.72
N PRO A 268 19.24 -7.35 -1.80
CA PRO A 268 18.78 -5.96 -1.69
C PRO A 268 19.08 -5.12 -2.93
N GLU A 269 20.17 -5.45 -3.66
CA GLU A 269 20.54 -4.68 -4.85
C GLU A 269 19.57 -4.91 -6.02
N SER A 270 19.24 -6.15 -6.32
CA SER A 270 18.19 -6.45 -7.31
C SER A 270 16.83 -5.92 -6.86
N SER A 271 16.54 -5.95 -5.56
CA SER A 271 15.30 -5.39 -4.99
C SER A 271 15.18 -3.89 -5.26
N LYS A 272 16.26 -3.14 -5.05
CA LYS A 272 16.31 -1.69 -5.34
C LYS A 272 16.15 -1.40 -6.84
N LEU A 273 16.74 -2.23 -7.72
CA LEU A 273 16.55 -2.10 -9.17
C LEU A 273 15.09 -2.33 -9.59
N ILE A 274 14.42 -3.32 -8.99
CA ILE A 274 12.99 -3.54 -9.23
C ILE A 274 12.18 -2.33 -8.76
N VAL A 275 12.42 -1.83 -7.56
CA VAL A 275 11.73 -0.64 -7.04
C VAL A 275 12.00 0.58 -7.92
N GLN A 276 13.23 0.76 -8.43
CA GLN A 276 13.56 1.81 -9.38
C GLN A 276 12.73 1.73 -10.66
N LYS A 277 12.56 0.52 -11.22
CA LYS A 277 11.76 0.27 -12.42
C LYS A 277 10.30 0.74 -12.24
N TYR A 278 9.70 0.44 -11.08
CA TYR A 278 8.30 0.82 -10.81
C TYR A 278 8.14 2.28 -10.43
N THR A 279 9.04 2.81 -9.59
CA THR A 279 8.92 4.18 -9.08
C THR A 279 9.47 5.24 -10.00
N ARG A 280 10.37 4.86 -10.93
CA ARG A 280 11.11 5.77 -11.83
C ARG A 280 11.95 6.81 -11.08
N LEU A 281 12.25 6.55 -9.81
CA LEU A 281 13.14 7.40 -9.00
C LEU A 281 14.60 7.18 -9.38
N ASP A 282 15.41 8.20 -9.19
CA ASP A 282 16.86 8.05 -9.28
C ASP A 282 17.38 7.05 -8.27
N ARG A 283 18.36 6.24 -8.64
CA ARG A 283 18.95 5.23 -7.78
C ARG A 283 19.47 5.83 -6.47
N SER A 284 20.07 6.99 -6.52
CA SER A 284 20.58 7.72 -5.35
C SER A 284 19.49 8.06 -4.33
N VAL A 285 18.27 8.34 -4.79
CA VAL A 285 17.11 8.57 -3.90
C VAL A 285 16.74 7.27 -3.20
N ILE A 286 16.63 6.17 -3.95
CA ILE A 286 16.29 4.85 -3.39
C ILE A 286 17.34 4.43 -2.36
N ASP A 287 18.63 4.54 -2.69
CA ASP A 287 19.72 4.18 -1.78
C ASP A 287 19.70 5.04 -0.51
N GLY A 288 19.40 6.34 -0.64
CA GLY A 288 19.35 7.26 0.48
C GLY A 288 18.25 6.98 1.50
N ILE A 289 17.12 6.36 1.06
CA ILE A 289 15.97 6.13 1.94
C ILE A 289 15.71 4.64 2.23
N TRP A 290 16.40 3.71 1.56
CA TRP A 290 16.12 2.27 1.67
C TRP A 290 16.09 1.77 3.11
N ASN A 291 17.05 2.21 3.90
CA ASN A 291 17.19 1.79 5.29
C ASN A 291 16.15 2.43 6.24
N ASN A 292 15.32 3.34 5.74
CA ASN A 292 14.20 3.87 6.51
C ASN A 292 13.04 2.86 6.63
N PHE A 293 13.07 1.75 5.88
CA PHE A 293 11.99 0.76 5.82
C PHE A 293 12.43 -0.60 6.30
N VAL A 294 11.55 -1.30 7.03
CA VAL A 294 11.65 -2.72 7.32
C VAL A 294 10.54 -3.44 6.57
N PHE A 295 10.89 -4.03 5.44
CA PHE A 295 9.95 -4.68 4.52
C PHE A 295 9.60 -6.09 5.00
N ARG A 296 8.50 -6.23 5.72
CA ARG A 296 7.98 -7.51 6.22
C ARG A 296 6.46 -7.49 6.27
N PRO A 297 5.78 -8.58 5.84
CA PRO A 297 4.42 -8.83 6.28
C PRO A 297 4.40 -8.94 7.80
N SER A 298 3.58 -8.16 8.47
CA SER A 298 3.48 -8.18 9.93
C SER A 298 2.13 -7.65 10.40
N LEU A 299 1.77 -7.94 11.64
CA LEU A 299 0.72 -7.27 12.39
C LEU A 299 1.25 -6.96 13.79
N THR A 300 1.38 -5.69 14.10
CA THR A 300 2.00 -5.22 15.34
C THR A 300 1.02 -4.47 16.22
N GLN A 301 1.22 -4.53 17.54
CA GLN A 301 0.42 -3.75 18.49
C GLN A 301 0.50 -2.25 18.21
N THR A 302 1.63 -1.77 17.74
CA THR A 302 1.84 -0.37 17.35
C THR A 302 0.76 0.15 16.38
N LEU A 303 0.29 -0.70 15.44
CA LEU A 303 -0.77 -0.32 14.51
C LEU A 303 -2.08 0.02 15.25
N ILE A 304 -2.47 -0.80 16.22
CA ILE A 304 -3.67 -0.58 17.03
C ILE A 304 -3.51 0.67 17.90
N ASP A 305 -2.35 0.82 18.53
CA ASP A 305 -2.05 1.96 19.41
C ASP A 305 -2.11 3.29 18.62
N TYR A 306 -1.58 3.28 17.41
CA TYR A 306 -1.68 4.42 16.48
C TYR A 306 -3.12 4.72 16.08
N TRP A 307 -3.94 3.73 15.76
CA TRP A 307 -5.34 3.95 15.41
C TRP A 307 -6.13 4.63 16.53
N TYR A 308 -5.90 4.24 17.80
CA TYR A 308 -6.54 4.92 18.94
C TYR A 308 -6.01 6.35 19.13
N ALA A 309 -4.71 6.58 18.97
CA ALA A 309 -4.12 7.93 19.01
C ALA A 309 -4.66 8.81 17.87
N GLN A 310 -4.79 8.27 16.67
CA GLN A 310 -5.32 8.97 15.50
C GLN A 310 -6.82 9.24 15.61
N ALA A 311 -7.60 8.36 16.23
CA ALA A 311 -9.00 8.62 16.52
C ALA A 311 -9.16 9.77 17.55
N THR A 312 -8.30 9.81 18.56
CA THR A 312 -8.23 10.92 19.51
C THR A 312 -7.90 12.23 18.82
N TRP A 313 -6.85 12.23 18.00
CA TRP A 313 -6.47 13.38 17.16
C TRP A 313 -7.62 13.85 16.24
N ALA A 314 -8.32 12.90 15.61
CA ALA A 314 -9.42 13.25 14.73
C ALA A 314 -10.56 13.97 15.47
N LYS A 315 -10.84 13.61 16.74
CA LYS A 315 -11.77 14.32 17.62
C LYS A 315 -11.23 15.70 18.02
N GLU A 316 -9.99 15.78 18.50
CA GLU A 316 -9.37 17.03 18.96
C GLU A 316 -9.26 18.07 17.83
N THR A 317 -9.11 17.64 16.59
CA THR A 317 -8.99 18.52 15.43
C THR A 317 -10.31 18.74 14.65
N GLY A 318 -11.42 18.18 15.15
CA GLY A 318 -12.74 18.37 14.54
C GLY A 318 -12.94 17.65 13.20
N LYS A 319 -12.11 16.64 12.90
CA LYS A 319 -12.29 15.77 11.72
C LYS A 319 -13.48 14.84 11.85
N ILE A 320 -13.83 14.52 13.09
CA ILE A 320 -15.05 13.81 13.49
C ILE A 320 -15.68 14.54 14.67
N THR A 321 -16.96 14.32 14.89
CA THR A 321 -17.70 14.93 16.01
C THR A 321 -17.30 14.28 17.34
N SER A 322 -17.51 15.00 18.44
CA SER A 322 -17.16 14.51 19.78
C SER A 322 -17.92 13.26 20.21
N ASP A 323 -19.14 13.08 19.68
CA ASP A 323 -20.04 11.96 19.91
C ASP A 323 -19.78 10.76 18.98
N THR A 324 -18.86 10.87 18.00
CA THR A 324 -18.48 9.75 17.15
C THR A 324 -18.00 8.57 17.99
N ILE A 325 -18.64 7.42 17.79
CA ILE A 325 -18.25 6.18 18.47
C ILE A 325 -16.97 5.66 17.81
N ILE A 326 -15.94 5.49 18.63
CA ILE A 326 -14.67 4.89 18.17
C ILE A 326 -14.89 3.37 18.09
N PRO A 327 -14.68 2.76 16.91
CA PRO A 327 -14.83 1.31 16.77
C PRO A 327 -13.74 0.57 17.55
N ASP A 328 -14.00 -0.70 17.83
CA ASP A 328 -12.97 -1.61 18.30
C ASP A 328 -12.03 -1.94 17.14
N PHE A 329 -10.89 -1.26 17.08
CA PHE A 329 -9.92 -1.42 15.99
C PHE A 329 -9.31 -2.81 15.90
N GLN A 330 -9.28 -3.59 16.99
CA GLN A 330 -8.80 -4.97 16.94
C GLN A 330 -9.65 -5.83 15.99
N LYS A 331 -10.96 -5.55 15.90
CA LYS A 331 -11.88 -6.25 14.98
C LYS A 331 -11.67 -5.92 13.50
N MET A 332 -10.84 -4.92 13.20
CA MET A 332 -10.45 -4.62 11.83
C MET A 332 -9.30 -5.51 11.34
N LEU A 333 -8.56 -6.14 12.25
CA LEU A 333 -7.46 -7.04 11.91
C LEU A 333 -7.94 -8.46 11.64
N GLU A 334 -7.27 -9.11 10.68
CA GLU A 334 -7.49 -10.52 10.32
C GLU A 334 -6.19 -11.32 10.48
N PRO A 335 -5.67 -11.49 11.72
CA PRO A 335 -4.37 -12.08 11.97
C PRO A 335 -4.26 -13.54 11.54
N LYS A 336 -5.37 -14.29 11.53
CA LYS A 336 -5.43 -15.73 11.21
C LYS A 336 -4.72 -16.11 9.90
N PHE A 337 -4.72 -15.22 8.90
CA PHE A 337 -4.08 -15.49 7.61
C PHE A 337 -2.56 -15.39 7.71
N LEU A 338 -2.07 -14.36 8.39
CA LEU A 338 -0.63 -14.17 8.59
C LEU A 338 -0.08 -15.20 9.59
N GLU A 339 -0.82 -15.50 10.67
CA GLU A 339 -0.45 -16.54 11.66
C GLU A 339 -0.23 -17.90 11.02
N LYS A 340 -1.05 -18.27 10.05
CA LYS A 340 -0.93 -19.54 9.31
C LYS A 340 0.36 -19.62 8.48
N ILE A 341 0.89 -18.48 8.02
CA ILE A 341 2.06 -18.40 7.13
C ILE A 341 3.33 -18.14 7.94
N ASN A 342 3.28 -17.16 8.82
CA ASN A 342 4.39 -16.74 9.67
C ASN A 342 3.87 -16.30 11.05
N PRO A 343 3.71 -17.23 12.02
CA PRO A 343 3.18 -16.90 13.35
C PRO A 343 3.98 -15.83 14.08
N THR A 344 5.30 -15.77 13.85
CA THR A 344 6.19 -14.81 14.53
C THR A 344 6.03 -13.37 14.02
N ALA A 345 5.36 -13.19 12.87
CA ALA A 345 5.06 -11.88 12.31
C ALA A 345 3.84 -11.21 12.96
N VAL A 346 3.06 -11.96 13.73
CA VAL A 346 1.92 -11.43 14.49
C VAL A 346 2.37 -11.12 15.92
N LYS A 347 2.48 -9.83 16.23
CA LYS A 347 2.98 -9.28 17.49
C LYS A 347 1.89 -8.41 18.14
N LEU A 348 0.74 -9.01 18.38
CA LEU A 348 -0.42 -8.39 19.02
C LEU A 348 -0.47 -8.79 20.49
N ASN A 349 -0.89 -7.89 21.38
CA ASN A 349 -1.16 -8.23 22.75
C ASN A 349 -2.39 -9.13 22.85
N GLU A 350 -2.36 -10.11 23.73
CA GLU A 350 -3.54 -10.93 24.04
C GLU A 350 -4.71 -10.02 24.43
N ILE A 351 -5.88 -10.29 23.83
CA ILE A 351 -7.12 -9.60 24.21
C ILE A 351 -7.39 -9.97 25.66
N LYS A 352 -7.15 -9.07 26.60
CA LYS A 352 -7.70 -9.24 27.96
C LYS A 352 -9.22 -9.25 27.77
N LYS A 353 -9.81 -10.45 27.84
CA LYS A 353 -11.26 -10.60 27.93
C LYS A 353 -11.72 -9.84 29.17
N GLN A 354 -12.30 -8.66 28.96
CA GLN A 354 -13.03 -7.95 30.00
C GLN A 354 -14.41 -8.58 30.19
#